data_4f4fa5648e2f7042348bcc3426072c06
#
_entry.id   4f4fa5648e2f7042348bcc3426072c06
#
_cell.length_a   1.000
_cell.length_b   1.000
_cell.length_c   1.000
_cell.angle_alpha   90.00
_cell.angle_beta   90.00
_cell.angle_gamma   90.00
#
_symmetry.space_group_name_H-M   'P 1'
#
loop_
_entity.id
_entity.type
_entity.pdbx_description
1 polymer ?
#
loop_
_entity_poly.entity_id
_entity_poly.type
_entity_poly.pdbx_seq_one_letter_code
_entity_poly.pdbx_strand_id
1 'polypeptide(L)'
;MDTNNFEEIIKRSLQIRDEYHQLEIKSNGKEWTLEEDALAYLTDAGLVGRNVMSHQKTWLKKDSAEELEHKLAENIWWLIVLADRTGIDMKEALEKFLTKTENLFP
;
A
#
# COMPACT_ATOMS: atom_id res chain seq x y z
N MET A 1 5.43 -18.03 -10.17
CA MET A 1 4.93 -16.67 -10.39
C MET A 1 6.09 -15.69 -10.50
N ASP A 2 6.01 -14.81 -11.47
CA ASP A 2 7.03 -13.78 -11.68
C ASP A 2 6.70 -12.54 -10.82
N THR A 3 7.39 -12.40 -9.69
CA THR A 3 7.21 -11.28 -8.77
C THR A 3 7.84 -9.99 -9.30
N ASN A 4 8.61 -10.07 -10.41
CA ASN A 4 9.20 -8.89 -11.04
C ASN A 4 8.22 -8.20 -11.99
N ASN A 5 7.09 -8.85 -12.29
CA ASN A 5 6.06 -8.29 -13.14
C ASN A 5 5.09 -7.47 -12.29
N PHE A 6 5.14 -6.15 -12.47
CA PHE A 6 4.30 -5.24 -11.69
C PHE A 6 2.81 -5.47 -11.94
N GLU A 7 2.43 -5.83 -13.15
CA GLU A 7 1.02 -6.14 -13.47
C GLU A 7 0.51 -7.31 -12.67
N GLU A 8 1.34 -8.34 -12.48
CA GLU A 8 0.96 -9.51 -11.70
C GLU A 8 0.85 -9.16 -10.21
N ILE A 9 1.73 -8.28 -9.73
CA ILE A 9 1.65 -7.78 -8.35
C ILE A 9 0.35 -7.02 -8.13
N ILE A 10 -0.04 -6.16 -9.08
CA ILE A 10 -1.31 -5.44 -9.02
C ILE A 10 -2.48 -6.42 -8.97
N LYS A 11 -2.49 -7.40 -9.85
CA LYS A 11 -3.56 -8.41 -9.91
C LYS A 11 -3.72 -9.15 -8.58
N ARG A 12 -2.63 -9.61 -8.01
CA ARG A 12 -2.65 -10.30 -6.71
C ARG A 12 -3.14 -9.39 -5.59
N SER A 13 -2.71 -8.14 -5.63
CA SER A 13 -3.10 -7.14 -4.63
C SER A 13 -4.61 -6.90 -4.64
N LEU A 14 -5.19 -6.77 -5.84
CA LEU A 14 -6.61 -6.52 -5.98
C LEU A 14 -7.44 -7.75 -5.60
N GLN A 15 -6.94 -8.94 -5.89
CA GLN A 15 -7.60 -10.18 -5.48
C GLN A 15 -7.68 -10.27 -3.96
N ILE A 16 -6.61 -9.91 -3.25
CA ILE A 16 -6.60 -9.88 -1.79
C ILE A 16 -7.59 -8.84 -1.27
N ARG A 17 -7.65 -7.66 -1.89
CA ARG A 17 -8.62 -6.63 -1.47
C ARG A 17 -10.05 -7.13 -1.63
N ASP A 18 -10.34 -7.83 -2.71
CA ASP A 18 -11.64 -8.43 -2.95
C ASP A 18 -12.02 -9.40 -1.82
N GLU A 19 -11.08 -10.23 -1.39
CA GLU A 19 -11.31 -11.15 -0.29
C GLU A 19 -11.62 -10.42 1.02
N TYR A 20 -10.93 -9.30 1.27
CA TYR A 20 -11.25 -8.45 2.43
C TYR A 20 -12.63 -7.82 2.31
N HIS A 21 -13.02 -7.39 1.10
CA HIS A 21 -14.37 -6.87 0.87
C HIS A 21 -15.44 -7.90 1.25
N GLN A 22 -15.22 -9.16 0.89
CA GLN A 22 -16.15 -10.23 1.25
C GLN A 22 -16.25 -10.41 2.75
N LEU A 23 -15.12 -10.34 3.46
CA LEU A 23 -15.10 -10.40 4.92
C LEU A 23 -15.82 -9.21 5.54
N GLU A 24 -15.65 -8.01 4.99
CA GLU A 24 -16.30 -6.81 5.47
C GLU A 24 -17.82 -6.90 5.31
N ILE A 25 -18.28 -7.39 4.16
CA ILE A 25 -19.71 -7.60 3.92
C ILE A 25 -20.27 -8.60 4.92
N LYS A 26 -19.55 -9.71 5.14
CA LYS A 26 -19.98 -10.76 6.06
C LYS A 26 -20.05 -10.27 7.51
N SER A 27 -19.08 -9.45 7.93
CA SER A 27 -18.97 -8.97 9.31
C SER A 27 -19.83 -7.76 9.59
N ASN A 28 -19.94 -6.83 8.63
CA ASN A 28 -20.53 -5.50 8.83
C ASN A 28 -21.68 -5.20 7.87
N GLY A 29 -22.00 -6.12 6.97
CA GLY A 29 -23.08 -5.94 6.00
C GLY A 29 -22.72 -5.12 4.77
N LYS A 30 -21.53 -4.53 4.74
CA LYS A 30 -21.07 -3.74 3.59
C LYS A 30 -19.55 -3.68 3.57
N GLU A 31 -18.99 -3.45 2.40
CA GLU A 31 -17.56 -3.25 2.25
C GLU A 31 -17.16 -1.83 2.69
N TRP A 32 -15.89 -1.66 3.01
CA TRP A 32 -15.35 -0.34 3.34
C TRP A 32 -15.47 0.61 2.14
N THR A 33 -15.74 1.86 2.45
CA THR A 33 -15.79 2.92 1.44
C THR A 33 -14.37 3.30 0.99
N LEU A 34 -14.29 4.06 -0.09
CA LEU A 34 -13.02 4.59 -0.57
C LEU A 34 -12.34 5.46 0.49
N GLU A 35 -13.11 6.29 1.18
CA GLU A 35 -12.57 7.15 2.25
C GLU A 35 -12.00 6.30 3.40
N GLU A 36 -12.68 5.20 3.75
CA GLU A 36 -12.19 4.31 4.80
C GLU A 36 -10.87 3.65 4.39
N ASP A 37 -10.75 3.23 3.13
CA ASP A 37 -9.49 2.70 2.61
C ASP A 37 -8.37 3.73 2.66
N ALA A 38 -8.66 4.99 2.31
CA ALA A 38 -7.69 6.07 2.36
C ALA A 38 -7.21 6.34 3.78
N LEU A 39 -8.12 6.30 4.76
CA LEU A 39 -7.77 6.48 6.18
C LEU A 39 -6.94 5.31 6.69
N ALA A 40 -7.24 4.08 6.25
CA ALA A 40 -6.44 2.91 6.61
C ALA A 40 -5.01 3.04 6.07
N TYR A 41 -4.88 3.48 4.82
CA TYR A 41 -3.56 3.76 4.24
C TYR A 41 -2.81 4.80 5.09
N LEU A 42 -3.45 5.90 5.43
CA LEU A 42 -2.82 6.96 6.21
C LEU A 42 -2.34 6.45 7.57
N THR A 43 -3.14 5.61 8.22
CA THR A 43 -2.78 4.98 9.49
C THR A 43 -1.53 4.12 9.33
N ASP A 44 -1.49 3.29 8.29
CA ASP A 44 -0.35 2.40 8.04
C ASP A 44 0.90 3.18 7.62
N ALA A 45 0.73 4.30 6.91
CA ALA A 45 1.85 5.18 6.59
C ALA A 45 2.47 5.74 7.88
N GLY A 46 1.63 6.12 8.85
CA GLY A 46 2.10 6.57 10.16
C GLY A 46 2.90 5.49 10.89
N LEU A 47 2.49 4.24 10.75
CA LEU A 47 3.20 3.12 11.38
C LEU A 47 4.57 2.86 10.72
N VAL A 48 4.72 3.15 9.44
CA VAL A 48 6.05 3.13 8.81
C VAL A 48 6.96 4.14 9.53
N GLY A 49 6.49 5.38 9.70
CA GLY A 49 7.25 6.41 10.42
C GLY A 49 7.59 5.99 11.85
N ARG A 50 6.60 5.43 12.56
CA ARG A 50 6.80 4.95 13.94
C ARG A 50 7.92 3.91 14.02
N ASN A 51 7.92 2.95 13.09
CA ASN A 51 8.91 1.87 13.10
C ASN A 51 10.29 2.35 12.64
N VAL A 52 10.35 3.34 11.75
CA VAL A 52 11.62 3.96 11.37
C VAL A 52 12.26 4.65 12.57
N MET A 53 11.46 5.35 13.39
CA MET A 53 11.98 5.97 14.61
C MET A 53 12.57 4.94 15.57
N SER A 54 11.96 3.76 15.65
CA SER A 54 12.50 2.67 16.46
C SER A 54 13.80 2.13 15.87
N HIS A 55 13.85 1.96 14.56
CA HIS A 55 15.05 1.52 13.85
C HIS A 55 16.22 2.48 14.08
N GLN A 56 15.95 3.78 14.16
CA GLN A 56 16.95 4.80 14.42
C GLN A 56 17.22 5.02 15.92
N LYS A 57 16.57 4.21 16.78
CA LYS A 57 16.72 4.23 18.24
C LYS A 57 16.26 5.53 18.89
N THR A 58 15.48 6.34 18.18
CA THR A 58 14.89 7.56 18.71
C THR A 58 13.71 7.26 19.61
N TRP A 59 12.94 6.25 19.25
CA TRP A 59 11.75 5.84 19.99
C TRP A 59 11.58 4.33 19.86
N LEU A 60 12.20 3.58 20.77
CA LEU A 60 12.24 2.13 20.69
C LEU A 60 10.87 1.49 20.81
N LYS A 61 10.67 0.44 20.04
CA LYS A 61 9.45 -0.33 20.00
C LYS A 61 9.81 -1.80 19.78
N LYS A 62 9.11 -2.70 20.47
CA LYS A 62 9.30 -4.13 20.32
C LYS A 62 8.89 -4.57 18.90
N ASP A 63 9.63 -5.53 18.35
CA ASP A 63 9.35 -6.15 17.05
C ASP A 63 9.30 -5.17 15.88
N SER A 64 9.95 -4.01 16.00
CA SER A 64 9.88 -2.95 14.99
C SER A 64 10.49 -3.34 13.63
N ALA A 65 11.52 -4.21 13.62
CA ALA A 65 12.14 -4.61 12.35
C ALA A 65 11.17 -5.41 11.48
N GLU A 66 10.48 -6.37 12.06
CA GLU A 66 9.50 -7.20 11.36
C GLU A 66 8.28 -6.39 10.95
N GLU A 67 7.82 -5.52 11.84
CA GLU A 67 6.67 -4.66 11.56
C GLU A 67 6.99 -3.65 10.48
N LEU A 68 8.20 -3.08 10.47
CA LEU A 68 8.63 -2.15 9.42
C LEU A 68 8.58 -2.81 8.05
N GLU A 69 9.16 -4.01 7.94
CA GLU A 69 9.13 -4.75 6.68
C GLU A 69 7.71 -4.98 6.20
N HIS A 70 6.83 -5.43 7.08
CA HIS A 70 5.43 -5.68 6.75
C HIS A 70 4.72 -4.39 6.35
N LYS A 71 4.89 -3.32 7.11
CA LYS A 71 4.20 -2.05 6.84
C LYS A 71 4.68 -1.38 5.56
N LEU A 72 5.97 -1.51 5.22
CA LEU A 72 6.44 -1.01 3.92
C LEU A 72 5.72 -1.72 2.76
N ALA A 73 5.62 -3.05 2.83
CA ALA A 73 4.93 -3.82 1.81
C ALA A 73 3.43 -3.50 1.78
N GLU A 74 2.80 -3.42 2.95
CA GLU A 74 1.37 -3.13 3.06
C GLU A 74 1.03 -1.74 2.51
N ASN A 75 1.91 -0.77 2.69
CA ASN A 75 1.70 0.57 2.14
C ASN A 75 1.69 0.56 0.60
N ILE A 76 2.57 -0.23 -0.02
CA ILE A 76 2.54 -0.39 -1.48
C ILE A 76 1.20 -1.02 -1.90
N TRP A 77 0.74 -2.02 -1.17
CA TRP A 77 -0.54 -2.67 -1.42
C TRP A 77 -1.70 -1.67 -1.34
N TRP A 78 -1.75 -0.83 -0.29
CA TRP A 78 -2.79 0.20 -0.15
C TRP A 78 -2.79 1.17 -1.32
N LEU A 79 -1.61 1.59 -1.78
CA LEU A 79 -1.52 2.53 -2.91
C LEU A 79 -2.07 1.90 -4.19
N ILE A 80 -1.83 0.61 -4.40
CA ILE A 80 -2.40 -0.12 -5.53
C ILE A 80 -3.92 -0.18 -5.43
N VAL A 81 -4.44 -0.47 -4.24
CA VAL A 81 -5.89 -0.50 -3.98
C VAL A 81 -6.53 0.86 -4.28
N LEU A 82 -5.93 1.93 -3.77
CA LEU A 82 -6.46 3.29 -3.96
C LEU A 82 -6.43 3.71 -5.43
N ALA A 83 -5.37 3.34 -6.16
CA ALA A 83 -5.30 3.61 -7.60
C ALA A 83 -6.46 2.93 -8.33
N ASP A 84 -6.68 1.65 -8.04
CA ASP A 84 -7.77 0.91 -8.67
C ASP A 84 -9.14 1.51 -8.37
N ARG A 85 -9.39 1.85 -7.12
CA ARG A 85 -10.68 2.41 -6.69
C ARG A 85 -10.95 3.81 -7.22
N THR A 86 -9.91 4.50 -7.68
CA THR A 86 -10.04 5.84 -8.28
C THR A 86 -9.90 5.81 -9.81
N GLY A 87 -9.84 4.63 -10.41
CA GLY A 87 -9.76 4.47 -11.86
C GLY A 87 -8.40 4.81 -12.43
N ILE A 88 -7.34 4.74 -11.63
CA ILE A 88 -5.98 5.06 -12.06
C ILE A 88 -5.19 3.76 -12.30
N ASP A 89 -4.52 3.66 -13.44
CA ASP A 89 -3.59 2.60 -13.74
C ASP A 89 -2.26 2.91 -13.03
N MET A 90 -1.98 2.19 -11.95
CA MET A 90 -0.80 2.46 -11.13
C MET A 90 0.51 2.27 -11.89
N LYS A 91 0.59 1.27 -12.73
CA LYS A 91 1.81 1.02 -13.53
C LYS A 91 2.10 2.21 -14.43
N GLU A 92 1.09 2.67 -15.14
CA GLU A 92 1.22 3.82 -16.04
C GLU A 92 1.53 5.10 -15.26
N ALA A 93 0.85 5.32 -14.15
CA ALA A 93 1.08 6.48 -13.30
C ALA A 93 2.52 6.53 -12.80
N LEU A 94 3.04 5.39 -12.35
CA LEU A 94 4.41 5.30 -11.85
C LEU A 94 5.42 5.53 -12.96
N GLU A 95 5.20 4.94 -14.14
CA GLU A 95 6.07 5.16 -15.30
C GLU A 95 6.11 6.64 -15.71
N LYS A 96 4.95 7.29 -15.72
CA LYS A 96 4.88 8.72 -16.03
C LYS A 96 5.66 9.55 -15.03
N PHE A 97 5.48 9.25 -13.76
CA PHE A 97 6.19 9.95 -12.69
C PHE A 97 7.71 9.77 -12.83
N LEU A 98 8.17 8.55 -13.03
CA LEU A 98 9.59 8.26 -13.14
C LEU A 98 10.22 8.95 -14.35
N THR A 99 9.59 8.84 -15.51
CA THR A 99 10.09 9.45 -16.74
C THR A 99 10.16 10.98 -16.62
N LYS A 100 9.09 11.57 -16.10
CA LYS A 100 9.04 13.03 -15.91
C LYS A 100 10.14 13.50 -14.95
N THR A 101 10.32 12.76 -13.86
CA THR A 101 11.29 13.14 -12.83
C THR A 101 12.73 12.92 -13.31
N GLU A 102 12.99 11.81 -13.99
CA GLU A 102 14.32 11.54 -14.56
C GLU A 102 14.74 12.64 -15.54
N ASN A 103 13.81 13.19 -16.29
CA ASN A 103 14.10 14.26 -17.24
C ASN A 103 14.49 15.59 -16.59
N LEU A 104 14.31 15.73 -15.26
CA LEU A 104 14.77 16.89 -14.52
C LEU A 104 16.28 16.83 -14.25
N PHE A 105 16.88 15.64 -14.37
CA PHE A 105 18.28 15.41 -14.05
C PHE A 105 19.01 14.87 -15.29
N PRO A 106 19.66 15.75 -16.05
CA PRO A 106 20.37 15.33 -17.27
C PRO A 106 21.59 14.45 -17.00
#